data_f385aeca3f9c5e7a9115c030452e4a8b
#
_entry.id   f385aeca3f9c5e7a9115c030452e4a8b
#
_cell.length_a   1.000
_cell.length_b   1.000
_cell.length_c   1.000
_cell.angle_alpha   90.00
_cell.angle_beta   90.00
_cell.angle_gamma   90.00
#
_symmetry.space_group_name_H-M   'P 1'
#
loop_
_entity.id
_entity.type
_entity.pdbx_description
1 polymer ?
#
loop_
_entity_poly.entity_id
_entity_poly.type
_entity_poly.pdbx_seq_one_letter_code
_entity_poly.pdbx_strand_id
1 'polypeptide(L)'
;MGYLEDRWSADLYYNTLITTQDDVSDIQRNDAGIGFRYFLPRDWNLGIDLDFLSNTEQSLDLRSTGKIGLGKFLQRTNSLYWNVTGGVAFTGETYAPVFNPDDGTTITAPSRTSLEGFIGTELNLYDIGDLNLLTTLVFYPTIISDDSVEPGRIRTDFRFDAKYDDFIVDDLYLRAGFTLNYDNRPVEAGKEVDYIFTTGFGWEW
;
A
#
# COMPACT_ATOMS: atom_id res chain seq x y z
N MET A 1 11.74 6.10 -6.20
CA MET A 1 12.43 7.30 -6.72
C MET A 1 11.50 8.48 -6.55
N GLY A 2 11.95 9.59 -6.00
CA GLY A 2 11.12 10.78 -5.76
C GLY A 2 11.81 12.04 -6.22
N TYR A 3 11.04 13.03 -6.64
CA TYR A 3 11.48 14.36 -7.01
C TYR A 3 10.68 15.40 -6.21
N LEU A 4 11.35 16.35 -5.61
CA LEU A 4 10.77 17.38 -4.75
C LEU A 4 11.18 18.77 -5.22
N GLU A 5 10.20 19.64 -5.39
CA GLU A 5 10.34 21.07 -5.67
C GLU A 5 9.60 21.88 -4.58
N ASP A 6 9.76 23.19 -4.60
CA ASP A 6 9.15 24.09 -3.61
C ASP A 6 7.62 23.96 -3.54
N ARG A 7 6.96 23.66 -4.67
CA ARG A 7 5.51 23.64 -4.80
C ARG A 7 4.91 22.29 -5.12
N TRP A 8 5.71 21.29 -5.46
CA TRP A 8 5.22 19.98 -5.83
C TRP A 8 6.25 18.89 -5.59
N SER A 9 5.75 17.68 -5.46
CA SER A 9 6.57 16.47 -5.46
C SER A 9 5.94 15.42 -6.36
N ALA A 10 6.78 14.57 -6.92
CA ALA A 10 6.37 13.37 -7.63
C ALA A 10 7.19 12.19 -7.14
N ASP A 11 6.57 11.05 -7.00
CA ASP A 11 7.21 9.80 -6.60
C ASP A 11 6.79 8.65 -7.50
N LEU A 12 7.68 7.70 -7.64
CA LEU A 12 7.48 6.44 -8.34
C LEU A 12 8.07 5.34 -7.49
N TYR A 13 7.32 4.27 -7.29
CA TYR A 13 7.81 3.07 -6.60
C TYR A 13 7.43 1.80 -7.35
N TYR A 14 8.25 0.79 -7.18
CA TYR A 14 7.98 -0.58 -7.60
C TYR A 14 8.60 -1.54 -6.58
N ASN A 15 7.80 -2.49 -6.11
CA ASN A 15 8.25 -3.54 -5.21
C ASN A 15 7.79 -4.88 -5.76
N THR A 16 8.62 -5.90 -5.64
CA THR A 16 8.25 -7.29 -5.93
C THR A 16 8.69 -8.19 -4.79
N LEU A 17 7.84 -9.11 -4.40
CA LEU A 17 8.13 -10.17 -3.46
C LEU A 17 7.80 -11.49 -4.14
N ILE A 18 8.75 -12.40 -4.14
CA ILE A 18 8.58 -13.77 -4.64
C ILE A 18 9.00 -14.71 -3.51
N THR A 19 8.10 -15.59 -3.12
CA THR A 19 8.39 -16.64 -2.14
C THR A 19 8.14 -17.98 -2.80
N THR A 20 9.19 -18.78 -2.93
CA THR A 20 9.13 -20.14 -3.46
C THR A 20 9.31 -21.09 -2.31
N GLN A 21 8.41 -22.06 -2.18
CA GLN A 21 8.46 -23.10 -1.16
C GLN A 21 8.23 -24.46 -1.84
N ASP A 22 9.01 -25.47 -1.45
CA ASP A 22 8.83 -26.83 -1.95
C ASP A 22 7.40 -27.33 -1.63
N ASP A 23 6.74 -27.92 -2.62
CA ASP A 23 5.38 -28.48 -2.54
C ASP A 23 4.22 -27.46 -2.33
N VAL A 24 4.47 -26.16 -2.45
CA VAL A 24 3.45 -25.10 -2.35
C VAL A 24 3.53 -24.19 -3.57
N SER A 25 2.39 -23.66 -4.01
CA SER A 25 2.38 -22.67 -5.10
C SER A 25 3.21 -21.44 -4.74
N ASP A 26 4.00 -20.96 -5.68
CA ASP A 26 4.77 -19.73 -5.51
C ASP A 26 3.87 -18.55 -5.15
N ILE A 27 4.24 -17.82 -4.10
CA ILE A 27 3.57 -16.57 -3.73
C ILE A 27 4.33 -15.44 -4.43
N GLN A 28 3.60 -14.71 -5.27
CA GLN A 28 4.13 -13.53 -5.94
C GLN A 28 3.26 -12.33 -5.63
N ARG A 29 3.91 -11.24 -5.25
CA ARG A 29 3.27 -9.95 -5.04
C ARG A 29 4.07 -8.86 -5.75
N ASN A 30 3.38 -8.02 -6.52
CA ASN A 30 3.95 -6.87 -7.20
C ASN A 30 3.14 -5.62 -6.83
N ASP A 31 3.81 -4.60 -6.33
CA ASP A 31 3.23 -3.29 -6.03
C ASP A 31 3.96 -2.23 -6.86
N ALA A 32 3.21 -1.38 -7.55
CA ALA A 32 3.75 -0.24 -8.27
C ALA A 32 2.85 0.97 -8.07
N GLY A 33 3.42 2.16 -8.09
CA GLY A 33 2.61 3.36 -8.04
C GLY A 33 3.38 4.61 -8.45
N ILE A 34 2.59 5.60 -8.85
CA ILE A 34 3.06 6.96 -9.14
C ILE A 34 2.19 7.93 -8.36
N GLY A 35 2.84 8.85 -7.64
CA GLY A 35 2.20 9.90 -6.86
C GLY A 35 2.60 11.28 -7.35
N PHE A 36 1.66 12.21 -7.29
CA PHE A 36 1.91 13.63 -7.50
C PHE A 36 1.24 14.41 -6.38
N ARG A 37 1.98 15.31 -5.76
CA ARG A 37 1.48 16.17 -4.68
C ARG A 37 1.82 17.62 -4.97
N TYR A 38 0.80 18.48 -4.92
CA TYR A 38 0.94 19.93 -5.06
C TYR A 38 0.73 20.61 -3.71
N PHE A 39 1.71 21.40 -3.27
CA PHE A 39 1.71 22.09 -1.97
C PHE A 39 0.96 23.40 -2.06
N LEU A 40 -0.04 23.54 -1.22
CA LEU A 40 -0.91 24.70 -1.09
C LEU A 40 -0.50 25.53 0.15
N PRO A 41 -0.94 26.81 0.24
CA PRO A 41 -0.71 27.60 1.43
C PRO A 41 -1.29 26.99 2.70
N ARG A 42 -0.72 27.32 3.86
CA ARG A 42 -1.17 26.89 5.20
C ARG A 42 -1.11 25.37 5.40
N ASP A 43 -0.08 24.75 4.89
CA ASP A 43 0.20 23.30 5.04
C ASP A 43 -0.85 22.38 4.41
N TRP A 44 -1.67 22.88 3.49
CA TRP A 44 -2.53 22.04 2.68
C TRP A 44 -1.78 21.45 1.49
N ASN A 45 -2.25 20.32 1.01
CA ASN A 45 -1.75 19.73 -0.24
C ASN A 45 -2.89 19.06 -1.01
N LEU A 46 -2.71 18.99 -2.33
CA LEU A 46 -3.56 18.22 -3.25
C LEU A 46 -2.72 17.05 -3.73
N GLY A 47 -3.22 15.82 -3.58
CA GLY A 47 -2.58 14.59 -4.02
C GLY A 47 -3.36 13.92 -5.13
N ILE A 48 -2.64 13.33 -6.08
CA ILE A 48 -3.15 12.43 -7.11
C ILE A 48 -2.22 11.23 -7.13
N ASP A 49 -2.77 10.01 -6.97
CA ASP A 49 -2.00 8.77 -6.97
C ASP A 49 -2.62 7.75 -7.92
N LEU A 50 -1.78 6.93 -8.54
CA LEU A 50 -2.15 5.74 -9.28
C LEU A 50 -1.37 4.56 -8.71
N ASP A 51 -2.06 3.57 -8.18
CA ASP A 51 -1.46 2.39 -7.57
C ASP A 51 -1.90 1.13 -8.32
N PHE A 52 -1.00 0.19 -8.44
CA PHE A 52 -1.19 -1.12 -9.06
C PHE A 52 -0.70 -2.20 -8.11
N LEU A 53 -1.54 -3.21 -7.87
CA LEU A 53 -1.22 -4.36 -7.02
C LEU A 53 -1.62 -5.65 -7.74
N SER A 54 -0.70 -6.62 -7.76
CA SER A 54 -0.96 -8.01 -8.10
C SER A 54 -0.53 -8.88 -6.92
N ASN A 55 -1.35 -9.87 -6.53
CA ASN A 55 -1.09 -10.72 -5.38
C ASN A 55 -1.72 -12.11 -5.55
N THR A 56 -0.89 -13.13 -5.76
CA THR A 56 -1.35 -14.51 -5.98
C THR A 56 -2.03 -15.10 -4.74
N GLU A 57 -1.66 -14.67 -3.54
CA GLU A 57 -2.27 -15.15 -2.29
C GLU A 57 -3.73 -14.70 -2.12
N GLN A 58 -4.08 -13.55 -2.70
CA GLN A 58 -5.45 -13.03 -2.76
C GLN A 58 -6.19 -13.43 -4.06
N SER A 59 -5.57 -14.27 -4.90
CA SER A 59 -6.05 -14.55 -6.26
C SER A 59 -6.28 -13.27 -7.08
N LEU A 60 -5.60 -12.19 -6.72
CA LEU A 60 -5.71 -10.88 -7.34
C LEU A 60 -4.73 -10.77 -8.49
N ASP A 61 -5.24 -10.81 -9.72
CA ASP A 61 -4.43 -10.64 -10.93
C ASP A 61 -3.96 -9.19 -11.05
N LEU A 62 -4.89 -8.25 -10.95
CA LEU A 62 -4.57 -6.82 -10.94
C LEU A 62 -5.62 -6.02 -10.17
N ARG A 63 -5.17 -5.16 -9.27
CA ARG A 63 -5.93 -4.03 -8.71
C ARG A 63 -5.30 -2.73 -9.20
N SER A 64 -6.10 -1.88 -9.82
CA SER A 64 -5.71 -0.52 -10.21
C SER A 64 -6.53 0.47 -9.40
N THR A 65 -5.87 1.38 -8.68
CA THR A 65 -6.54 2.39 -7.85
C THR A 65 -6.05 3.78 -8.23
N GLY A 66 -6.96 4.62 -8.74
CA GLY A 66 -6.71 6.04 -8.95
C GLY A 66 -7.30 6.85 -7.79
N LYS A 67 -6.50 7.71 -7.15
CA LYS A 67 -6.91 8.52 -5.99
C LYS A 67 -6.72 10.00 -6.27
N ILE A 68 -7.65 10.82 -5.76
CA ILE A 68 -7.49 12.26 -5.64
C ILE A 68 -7.96 12.72 -4.28
N GLY A 69 -7.15 13.53 -3.59
CA GLY A 69 -7.49 13.96 -2.24
C GLY A 69 -6.81 15.24 -1.81
N LEU A 70 -7.40 15.86 -0.78
CA LEU A 70 -6.82 16.96 -0.06
C LEU A 70 -6.18 16.46 1.22
N GLY A 71 -4.95 16.89 1.45
CA GLY A 71 -4.21 16.59 2.67
C GLY A 71 -3.84 17.86 3.43
N LYS A 72 -3.53 17.67 4.70
CA LYS A 72 -2.98 18.69 5.57
C LYS A 72 -1.78 18.13 6.34
N PHE A 73 -0.67 18.86 6.29
CA PHE A 73 0.44 18.61 7.19
C PHE A 73 0.07 19.09 8.58
N LEU A 74 -0.04 18.16 9.52
CA LEU A 74 -0.24 18.46 10.92
C LEU A 74 1.09 18.89 11.56
N GLN A 75 2.19 18.32 11.07
CA GLN A 75 3.54 18.73 11.40
C GLN A 75 4.49 18.46 10.23
N ARG A 76 5.40 19.39 9.99
CA ARG A 76 6.44 19.29 8.96
C ARG A 76 7.71 19.98 9.47
N THR A 77 8.62 19.16 9.97
CA THR A 77 9.94 19.58 10.45
C THR A 77 11.01 18.69 9.81
N ASN A 78 12.27 18.94 10.10
CA ASN A 78 13.36 18.08 9.62
C ASN A 78 13.31 16.67 10.24
N SER A 79 12.72 16.52 11.44
CA SER A 79 12.65 15.25 12.17
C SER A 79 11.28 14.60 12.19
N LEU A 80 10.22 15.32 11.81
CA LEU A 80 8.85 14.81 11.83
C LEU A 80 8.06 15.35 10.64
N TYR A 81 7.48 14.42 9.90
CA TYR A 81 6.50 14.67 8.86
C TYR A 81 5.23 13.91 9.22
N TRP A 82 4.13 14.64 9.40
CA TRP A 82 2.83 14.04 9.67
C TRP A 82 1.77 14.68 8.76
N ASN A 83 1.22 13.88 7.87
CA ASN A 83 0.19 14.28 6.93
C ASN A 83 -1.08 13.46 7.14
N VAL A 84 -2.24 14.09 7.05
CA VAL A 84 -3.54 13.43 6.98
C VAL A 84 -4.19 13.83 5.67
N THR A 85 -4.70 12.85 4.92
CA THR A 85 -5.30 13.06 3.59
C THR A 85 -6.65 12.39 3.52
N GLY A 86 -7.62 13.02 2.88
CA GLY A 86 -8.92 12.43 2.58
C GLY A 86 -9.37 12.79 1.18
N GLY A 87 -10.14 11.91 0.56
CA GLY A 87 -10.57 12.10 -0.82
C GLY A 87 -11.41 10.96 -1.37
N VAL A 88 -11.34 10.78 -2.67
CA VAL A 88 -12.02 9.70 -3.40
C VAL A 88 -11.03 8.85 -4.15
N ALA A 89 -11.33 7.57 -4.25
CA ALA A 89 -10.58 6.57 -4.98
C ALA A 89 -11.50 5.81 -5.93
N PHE A 90 -11.01 5.57 -7.15
CA PHE A 90 -11.65 4.67 -8.10
C PHE A 90 -10.80 3.41 -8.22
N THR A 91 -11.40 2.25 -7.94
CA THR A 91 -10.71 0.97 -7.90
C THR A 91 -11.33 0.00 -8.90
N GLY A 92 -10.49 -0.60 -9.74
CA GLY A 92 -10.83 -1.73 -10.59
C GLY A 92 -10.00 -2.96 -10.18
N GLU A 93 -10.64 -4.14 -10.10
CA GLU A 93 -10.01 -5.40 -9.70
C GLU A 93 -10.35 -6.51 -10.69
N THR A 94 -9.34 -7.28 -11.06
CA THR A 94 -9.45 -8.52 -11.83
C THR A 94 -8.82 -9.66 -11.04
N TYR A 95 -9.37 -10.86 -11.16
CA TYR A 95 -8.94 -12.01 -10.37
C TYR A 95 -8.49 -13.14 -11.27
N ALA A 96 -7.47 -13.85 -10.84
CA ALA A 96 -6.98 -15.05 -11.50
C ALA A 96 -7.96 -16.22 -11.29
N PRO A 97 -8.11 -17.13 -12.30
CA PRO A 97 -8.89 -18.34 -12.14
C PRO A 97 -8.25 -19.26 -11.09
N VAL A 98 -9.07 -19.82 -10.21
CA VAL A 98 -8.65 -20.78 -9.18
C VAL A 98 -9.21 -22.15 -9.53
N PHE A 99 -8.33 -23.15 -9.60
CA PHE A 99 -8.72 -24.53 -9.83
C PHE A 99 -9.18 -25.16 -8.51
N ASN A 100 -10.38 -25.73 -8.51
CA ASN A 100 -10.92 -26.51 -7.40
C ASN A 100 -10.61 -28.00 -7.65
N PRO A 101 -9.70 -28.61 -6.86
CA PRO A 101 -9.31 -30.00 -7.05
C PRO A 101 -10.43 -31.01 -6.67
N ASP A 102 -11.41 -30.61 -5.84
CA ASP A 102 -12.45 -31.50 -5.32
C ASP A 102 -13.48 -31.88 -6.39
N ASP A 103 -13.79 -30.96 -7.28
CA ASP A 103 -14.80 -31.17 -8.37
C ASP A 103 -14.22 -31.02 -9.79
N GLY A 104 -12.93 -30.68 -9.90
CA GLY A 104 -12.22 -30.47 -11.16
C GLY A 104 -12.66 -29.22 -11.92
N THR A 105 -13.35 -28.29 -11.28
CA THR A 105 -13.82 -27.03 -11.90
C THR A 105 -12.80 -25.91 -11.73
N THR A 106 -12.86 -24.91 -12.62
CA THR A 106 -12.10 -23.66 -12.48
C THR A 106 -13.08 -22.53 -12.17
N ILE A 107 -12.87 -21.89 -11.03
CA ILE A 107 -13.68 -20.75 -10.59
C ILE A 107 -12.89 -19.47 -10.90
N THR A 108 -13.54 -18.53 -11.59
CA THR A 108 -13.00 -17.18 -11.80
C THR A 108 -13.94 -16.20 -11.13
N ALA A 109 -13.44 -15.46 -10.14
CA ALA A 109 -14.24 -14.42 -9.51
C ALA A 109 -14.52 -13.30 -10.53
N PRO A 110 -15.71 -12.68 -10.49
CA PRO A 110 -16.05 -11.57 -11.37
C PRO A 110 -15.14 -10.37 -11.10
N SER A 111 -14.81 -9.62 -12.14
CA SER A 111 -14.14 -8.33 -11.98
C SER A 111 -15.00 -7.38 -11.16
N ARG A 112 -14.36 -6.55 -10.34
CA ARG A 112 -15.04 -5.60 -9.46
C ARG A 112 -14.62 -4.18 -9.81
N THR A 113 -15.58 -3.26 -9.71
CA THR A 113 -15.33 -1.82 -9.86
C THR A 113 -16.02 -1.07 -8.74
N SER A 114 -15.30 -0.17 -8.08
CA SER A 114 -15.85 0.60 -6.98
C SER A 114 -15.35 2.05 -6.98
N LEU A 115 -16.22 2.95 -6.52
CA LEU A 115 -15.88 4.29 -6.06
C LEU A 115 -15.83 4.25 -4.53
N GLU A 116 -14.71 4.60 -3.96
CA GLU A 116 -14.44 4.56 -2.53
C GLU A 116 -14.14 5.97 -2.02
N GLY A 117 -14.55 6.26 -0.79
CA GLY A 117 -13.90 7.33 -0.04
C GLY A 117 -12.54 6.84 0.44
N PHE A 118 -11.62 7.73 0.75
CA PHE A 118 -10.47 7.32 1.54
C PHE A 118 -10.14 8.38 2.60
N ILE A 119 -9.59 7.90 3.71
CA ILE A 119 -8.91 8.70 4.71
C ILE A 119 -7.62 8.00 5.09
N GLY A 120 -6.53 8.74 5.08
CA GLY A 120 -5.21 8.19 5.35
C GLY A 120 -4.36 9.10 6.20
N THR A 121 -3.37 8.53 6.86
CA THR A 121 -2.33 9.26 7.57
C THR A 121 -0.96 8.68 7.21
N GLU A 122 0.00 9.57 7.05
CA GLU A 122 1.40 9.27 6.82
C GLU A 122 2.22 9.97 7.92
N LEU A 123 2.95 9.18 8.69
CA LEU A 123 3.81 9.65 9.76
C LEU A 123 5.22 9.15 9.51
N ASN A 124 6.16 10.08 9.33
CA ASN A 124 7.57 9.79 9.15
C ASN A 124 8.35 10.49 10.25
N LEU A 125 9.16 9.73 10.95
CA LEU A 125 10.09 10.22 11.96
C LEU A 125 11.51 10.02 11.42
N TYR A 126 12.29 11.07 11.41
CA TYR A 126 13.68 11.09 10.91
C TYR A 126 14.63 11.47 12.04
N ASP A 127 15.82 10.88 12.04
CA ASP A 127 16.91 11.21 12.95
C ASP A 127 16.50 11.21 14.44
N ILE A 128 15.72 10.22 14.87
CA ILE A 128 15.49 10.00 16.29
C ILE A 128 16.62 9.13 16.84
N GLY A 129 17.76 9.76 17.12
CA GLY A 129 19.02 9.03 17.25
C GLY A 129 19.34 8.40 15.89
N ASP A 130 19.59 7.12 15.88
CA ASP A 130 19.90 6.36 14.65
C ASP A 130 18.64 5.68 14.03
N LEU A 131 17.42 6.07 14.49
CA LEU A 131 16.18 5.45 14.09
C LEU A 131 15.36 6.33 13.13
N ASN A 132 15.00 5.77 11.99
CA ASN A 132 14.08 6.33 11.01
C ASN A 132 12.83 5.44 10.93
N LEU A 133 11.63 6.03 11.04
CA LEU A 133 10.35 5.33 10.96
C LEU A 133 9.47 5.95 9.88
N LEU A 134 8.83 5.10 9.10
CA LEU A 134 7.79 5.48 8.17
C LEU A 134 6.55 4.64 8.45
N THR A 135 5.40 5.30 8.63
CA THR A 135 4.12 4.63 8.89
C THR A 135 3.04 5.24 8.02
N THR A 136 2.31 4.40 7.31
CA THR A 136 1.14 4.80 6.51
C THR A 136 -0.05 3.94 6.89
N LEU A 137 -1.21 4.55 7.07
CA LEU A 137 -2.48 3.87 7.29
C LEU A 137 -3.55 4.53 6.45
N VAL A 138 -4.27 3.75 5.65
CA VAL A 138 -5.34 4.25 4.79
C VAL A 138 -6.56 3.34 4.88
N PHE A 139 -7.74 3.93 5.05
CA PHE A 139 -9.06 3.29 5.02
C PHE A 139 -9.80 3.67 3.76
N TYR A 140 -10.46 2.69 3.13
CA TYR A 140 -11.23 2.84 1.91
C TYR A 140 -12.65 2.30 2.10
N PRO A 141 -13.58 3.08 2.67
CA PRO A 141 -15.00 2.72 2.67
C PRO A 141 -15.58 2.83 1.26
N THR A 142 -16.25 1.80 0.77
CA THR A 142 -16.94 1.80 -0.52
C THR A 142 -18.16 2.70 -0.47
N ILE A 143 -18.27 3.64 -1.43
CA ILE A 143 -19.40 4.56 -1.59
C ILE A 143 -20.37 4.01 -2.65
N ILE A 144 -19.84 3.62 -3.81
CA ILE A 144 -20.60 3.06 -4.93
C ILE A 144 -19.81 1.88 -5.47
N SER A 145 -20.49 0.81 -5.77
CA SER A 145 -19.90 -0.38 -6.38
C SER A 145 -20.83 -0.96 -7.43
N ASP A 146 -20.28 -1.77 -8.30
CA ASP A 146 -21.08 -2.66 -9.15
C ASP A 146 -21.73 -3.80 -8.31
N ASP A 147 -22.59 -4.57 -8.93
CA ASP A 147 -23.34 -5.66 -8.27
C ASP A 147 -22.42 -6.79 -7.76
N SER A 148 -21.15 -6.81 -8.16
CA SER A 148 -20.16 -7.80 -7.74
C SER A 148 -19.49 -7.46 -6.40
N VAL A 149 -19.70 -6.24 -5.87
CA VAL A 149 -19.16 -5.80 -4.58
C VAL A 149 -20.27 -5.70 -3.56
N GLU A 150 -20.15 -6.44 -2.47
CA GLU A 150 -21.13 -6.38 -1.39
C GLU A 150 -21.16 -4.98 -0.72
N PRO A 151 -22.36 -4.48 -0.37
CA PRO A 151 -22.48 -3.22 0.36
C PRO A 151 -21.71 -3.23 1.68
N GLY A 152 -21.06 -2.10 2.01
CA GLY A 152 -20.32 -1.96 3.25
C GLY A 152 -18.91 -2.58 3.21
N ARG A 153 -18.36 -2.79 2.03
CA ARG A 153 -16.95 -3.18 1.89
C ARG A 153 -16.05 -2.06 2.44
N ILE A 154 -15.08 -2.46 3.24
CA ILE A 154 -14.02 -1.61 3.78
C ILE A 154 -12.69 -2.29 3.50
N ARG A 155 -11.78 -1.57 2.86
CA ARG A 155 -10.38 -1.97 2.74
C ARG A 155 -9.51 -1.12 3.64
N THR A 156 -8.42 -1.70 4.11
CA THR A 156 -7.43 -1.00 4.93
C THR A 156 -6.04 -1.41 4.50
N ASP A 157 -5.20 -0.44 4.23
CA ASP A 157 -3.79 -0.65 3.92
C ASP A 157 -2.96 -0.02 5.05
N PHE A 158 -2.13 -0.83 5.67
CA PHE A 158 -1.17 -0.40 6.69
C PHE A 158 0.24 -0.78 6.26
N ARG A 159 1.15 0.16 6.41
CA ARG A 159 2.57 -0.04 6.18
C ARG A 159 3.37 0.60 7.31
N PHE A 160 4.37 -0.13 7.75
CA PHE A 160 5.35 0.31 8.72
C PHE A 160 6.73 -0.10 8.23
N ASP A 161 7.65 0.84 8.20
CA ASP A 161 9.06 0.62 7.91
C ASP A 161 9.90 1.27 9.02
N ALA A 162 10.84 0.54 9.56
CA ALA A 162 11.83 1.02 10.52
C ALA A 162 13.23 0.74 9.99
N LYS A 163 14.09 1.74 10.01
CA LYS A 163 15.51 1.62 9.70
C LYS A 163 16.29 2.12 10.90
N TYR A 164 17.19 1.30 11.42
CA TYR A 164 18.11 1.65 12.48
C TYR A 164 19.52 1.70 11.88
N ASP A 165 20.08 2.88 11.81
CA ASP A 165 21.40 3.16 11.29
C ASP A 165 22.48 2.89 12.35
N ASP A 166 23.72 2.67 11.92
CA ASP A 166 24.88 2.38 12.79
C ASP A 166 24.64 1.23 13.77
N PHE A 167 23.91 0.18 13.32
CA PHE A 167 23.62 -1.01 14.11
C PHE A 167 24.89 -1.82 14.35
N ILE A 168 25.46 -1.79 15.56
CA ILE A 168 26.69 -2.47 15.99
C ILE A 168 27.97 -1.79 15.48
N VAL A 169 28.06 -1.44 14.22
CA VAL A 169 29.21 -0.75 13.60
C VAL A 169 28.72 0.36 12.69
N ASP A 170 29.57 1.36 12.44
CA ASP A 170 29.28 2.49 11.58
C ASP A 170 28.88 1.99 10.17
N ASP A 171 27.94 2.67 9.52
CA ASP A 171 27.42 2.39 8.18
C ASP A 171 26.61 1.07 8.03
N LEU A 172 26.50 0.22 9.05
CA LEU A 172 25.66 -0.98 9.04
C LEU A 172 24.25 -0.61 9.50
N TYR A 173 23.24 -0.83 8.68
CA TYR A 173 21.85 -0.59 9.11
C TYR A 173 21.06 -1.89 9.23
N LEU A 174 20.08 -1.88 10.14
CA LEU A 174 19.03 -2.87 10.27
C LEU A 174 17.72 -2.28 9.79
N ARG A 175 16.97 -3.03 8.97
CA ARG A 175 15.63 -2.64 8.52
C ARG A 175 14.60 -3.69 8.91
N ALA A 176 13.43 -3.23 9.38
CA ALA A 176 12.25 -4.05 9.58
C ALA A 176 11.06 -3.38 8.88
N GLY A 177 10.29 -4.17 8.15
CA GLY A 177 9.10 -3.70 7.44
C GLY A 177 7.90 -4.60 7.77
N PHE A 178 6.73 -4.00 7.86
CA PHE A 178 5.47 -4.68 8.03
C PHE A 178 4.43 -4.05 7.12
N THR A 179 3.77 -4.86 6.29
CA THR A 179 2.67 -4.44 5.43
C THR A 179 1.47 -5.31 5.75
N LEU A 180 0.28 -4.70 5.88
CA LEU A 180 -0.97 -5.39 6.08
C LEU A 180 -2.02 -4.83 5.13
N ASN A 181 -2.70 -5.71 4.41
CA ASN A 181 -3.88 -5.40 3.61
C ASN A 181 -5.07 -6.14 4.19
N TYR A 182 -6.12 -5.42 4.51
CA TYR A 182 -7.38 -5.96 5.02
C TYR A 182 -8.51 -5.63 4.07
N ASP A 183 -9.37 -6.60 3.81
CA ASP A 183 -10.61 -6.46 3.05
C ASP A 183 -11.69 -7.26 3.76
N ASN A 184 -12.71 -6.60 4.30
CA ASN A 184 -13.80 -7.29 5.02
C ASN A 184 -14.77 -8.05 4.09
N ARG A 185 -14.61 -7.91 2.76
CA ARG A 185 -15.42 -8.56 1.74
C ARG A 185 -14.55 -9.08 0.59
N PRO A 186 -13.64 -10.02 0.88
CA PRO A 186 -12.78 -10.59 -0.16
C PRO A 186 -13.63 -11.38 -1.17
N VAL A 187 -13.06 -11.75 -2.29
CA VAL A 187 -13.68 -12.75 -3.20
C VAL A 187 -13.63 -14.13 -2.54
N GLU A 188 -14.49 -15.05 -3.01
CA GLU A 188 -14.67 -16.41 -2.43
C GLU A 188 -13.34 -17.16 -2.21
N ALA A 189 -12.37 -16.98 -3.10
CA ALA A 189 -11.04 -17.59 -2.99
C ALA A 189 -9.98 -16.68 -2.30
N GLY A 190 -10.36 -15.47 -1.92
CA GLY A 190 -9.45 -14.48 -1.34
C GLY A 190 -9.40 -14.54 0.19
N LYS A 191 -8.31 -14.07 0.77
CA LYS A 191 -8.17 -13.91 2.23
C LYS A 191 -8.58 -12.51 2.65
N GLU A 192 -9.23 -12.40 3.82
CA GLU A 192 -9.57 -11.10 4.42
C GLU A 192 -8.34 -10.31 4.84
N VAL A 193 -7.30 -11.01 5.29
CA VAL A 193 -6.06 -10.41 5.79
C VAL A 193 -4.88 -10.99 5.02
N ASP A 194 -4.08 -10.10 4.48
CA ASP A 194 -2.77 -10.40 3.92
C ASP A 194 -1.72 -9.54 4.63
N TYR A 195 -0.67 -10.15 5.14
CA TYR A 195 0.41 -9.43 5.79
C TYR A 195 1.78 -9.95 5.38
N ILE A 196 2.74 -9.04 5.33
CA ILE A 196 4.13 -9.33 5.02
C ILE A 196 4.98 -8.70 6.12
N PHE A 197 5.87 -9.50 6.68
CA PHE A 197 6.93 -9.03 7.57
C PHE A 197 8.28 -9.25 6.89
N THR A 198 9.09 -8.21 6.83
CA THR A 198 10.43 -8.25 6.25
C THR A 198 11.45 -7.76 7.25
N THR A 199 12.61 -8.39 7.27
CA THR A 199 13.79 -7.91 7.98
C THR A 199 14.99 -7.98 7.05
N GLY A 200 15.92 -7.09 7.24
CA GLY A 200 17.15 -7.07 6.45
C GLY A 200 18.19 -6.19 7.10
N PHE A 201 19.42 -6.38 6.67
CA PHE A 201 20.53 -5.49 7.00
C PHE A 201 21.25 -5.12 5.72
N GLY A 202 21.90 -3.98 5.73
CA GLY A 202 22.67 -3.51 4.60
C GLY A 202 23.75 -2.54 5.05
N TRP A 203 24.55 -2.12 4.11
CA TRP A 203 25.69 -1.23 4.33
C TRP A 203 25.52 0.05 3.50
N GLU A 204 25.73 1.20 4.12
CA GLU A 204 25.76 2.51 3.46
C GLU A 204 27.23 3.01 3.41
N TRP A 205 27.65 3.64 2.30
CA TRP A 205 28.97 4.26 2.08
C TRP A 205 28.85 5.59 1.33
#